data_222da62c738a3dd2cd4fad9843f04951
#
_entry.id   222da62c738a3dd2cd4fad9843f04951
#
_cell.length_a   1.000
_cell.length_b   1.000
_cell.length_c   1.000
_cell.angle_alpha   90.00
_cell.angle_beta   90.00
_cell.angle_gamma   90.00
#
_symmetry.space_group_name_H-M   'P 1'
#
loop_
_entity.id
_entity.type
_entity.pdbx_description
1 polymer ?
#
loop_
_entity_poly.entity_id
_entity_poly.type
_entity_poly.pdbx_seq_one_letter_code
_entity_poly.pdbx_strand_id
1 'polypeptide(L)'
;MPLDEFQFAVLRVLMPLRSPGSVFAGGSVLQRHGFRLSDDQDLFHRAGEDIVSIATKDVEALRQAGFAVAMSRPFEGLVEAMVGRGDEGSTKIQWVEAGSWAFFGPVPDPEFGWRLHMADLSVNKALAAGGRKQVRDYVDLWLIHRNIMPLWLAVWAAPGKDESWSPLSLLERIAATNSFRQQDIDEAIVSTIAISAAEVGSTVRYALDEARAVFERLPGRHAGKLFLDEAGGVVSDVDRILAGGAGLQVVEASRGGAWPSSRDIDHVLVERVIAAFGREGRNATGGQDPGAR
;
A
#
# COMPACT_ATOMS: atom_id res chain seq x y z
N MET A 1 0.05 -11.73 -10.65
CA MET A 1 0.77 -10.44 -10.65
C MET A 1 -0.25 -9.32 -10.78
N PRO A 2 -0.09 -8.16 -10.11
CA PRO A 2 -1.11 -7.12 -10.01
C PRO A 2 -1.21 -6.22 -11.26
N LEU A 3 -0.36 -6.45 -12.22
CA LEU A 3 -0.35 -5.77 -13.52
C LEU A 3 -0.63 -6.79 -14.62
N ASP A 4 -1.37 -6.38 -15.63
CA ASP A 4 -1.53 -7.16 -16.86
C ASP A 4 -0.28 -7.06 -17.76
N GLU A 5 -0.25 -7.81 -18.85
CA GLU A 5 0.89 -7.83 -19.76
C GLU A 5 1.17 -6.46 -20.41
N PHE A 6 0.10 -5.71 -20.68
CA PHE A 6 0.21 -4.36 -21.25
C PHE A 6 0.82 -3.39 -20.22
N GLN A 7 0.34 -3.42 -18.98
CA GLN A 7 0.88 -2.61 -17.89
C GLN A 7 2.34 -2.95 -17.61
N PHE A 8 2.73 -4.23 -17.70
CA PHE A 8 4.13 -4.64 -17.62
C PHE A 8 4.99 -4.10 -18.75
N ALA A 9 4.47 -4.04 -19.97
CA ALA A 9 5.21 -3.46 -21.08
C ALA A 9 5.46 -1.96 -20.85
N VAL A 10 4.48 -1.24 -20.31
CA VAL A 10 4.63 0.17 -19.90
C VAL A 10 5.64 0.32 -18.77
N LEU A 11 5.54 -0.51 -17.72
CA LEU A 11 6.46 -0.52 -16.58
C LEU A 11 7.92 -0.69 -17.02
N ARG A 12 8.21 -1.61 -17.93
CA ARG A 12 9.56 -1.87 -18.44
C ARG A 12 10.20 -0.64 -19.11
N VAL A 13 9.41 0.22 -19.74
CA VAL A 13 9.91 1.47 -20.33
C VAL A 13 10.21 2.50 -19.24
N LEU A 14 9.36 2.57 -18.22
CA LEU A 14 9.46 3.58 -17.17
C LEU A 14 10.47 3.22 -16.07
N MET A 15 10.65 1.93 -15.78
CA MET A 15 11.51 1.45 -14.69
C MET A 15 12.95 2.01 -14.74
N PRO A 16 13.66 2.03 -15.90
CA PRO A 16 15.03 2.55 -15.97
C PRO A 16 15.13 4.06 -15.71
N LEU A 17 14.02 4.77 -15.78
CA LEU A 17 13.93 6.22 -15.56
C LEU A 17 13.66 6.58 -14.09
N ARG A 18 13.50 5.58 -13.24
CA ARG A 18 13.24 5.78 -11.81
C ARG A 18 14.50 6.07 -11.04
N SER A 19 14.34 6.77 -9.93
CA SER A 19 15.41 7.18 -9.03
C SER A 19 14.88 7.28 -7.60
N PRO A 20 15.73 7.48 -6.58
CA PRO A 20 15.24 7.76 -5.23
C PRO A 20 14.32 8.99 -5.10
N GLY A 21 14.31 9.88 -6.09
CA GLY A 21 13.40 11.04 -6.16
C GLY A 21 12.12 10.78 -6.97
N SER A 22 12.05 9.66 -7.70
CA SER A 22 10.95 9.31 -8.62
C SER A 22 10.68 7.82 -8.52
N VAL A 23 9.64 7.41 -7.81
CA VAL A 23 9.41 6.02 -7.39
C VAL A 23 8.02 5.53 -7.78
N PHE A 24 7.92 4.24 -8.05
CA PHE A 24 6.61 3.59 -8.14
C PHE A 24 5.96 3.49 -6.76
N ALA A 25 4.65 3.67 -6.71
CA ALA A 25 3.83 3.63 -5.50
C ALA A 25 2.43 3.06 -5.79
N GLY A 26 1.47 3.36 -4.93
CA GLY A 26 0.07 3.08 -5.16
C GLY A 26 -0.32 1.61 -5.14
N GLY A 27 -1.39 1.30 -5.87
CA GLY A 27 -1.97 -0.03 -5.95
C GLY A 27 -1.07 -1.03 -6.66
N SER A 28 -0.37 -0.63 -7.71
CA SER A 28 0.50 -1.50 -8.49
C SER A 28 1.64 -2.10 -7.65
N VAL A 29 2.26 -1.31 -6.78
CA VAL A 29 3.32 -1.79 -5.88
C VAL A 29 2.75 -2.60 -4.72
N LEU A 30 1.68 -2.11 -4.07
CA LEU A 30 1.08 -2.78 -2.93
C LEU A 30 0.58 -4.18 -3.28
N GLN A 31 -0.07 -4.31 -4.43
CA GLN A 31 -0.67 -5.56 -4.90
C GLN A 31 0.34 -6.51 -5.58
N ARG A 32 1.64 -6.19 -5.58
CA ARG A 32 2.68 -7.02 -6.20
C ARG A 32 2.56 -8.50 -5.86
N HIS A 33 2.16 -8.80 -4.62
CA HIS A 33 1.89 -10.15 -4.13
C HIS A 33 0.42 -10.36 -3.76
N GLY A 34 -0.44 -9.44 -4.18
CA GLY A 34 -1.88 -9.52 -4.01
C GLY A 34 -2.57 -10.18 -5.20
N PHE A 35 -3.86 -10.01 -5.24
CA PHE A 35 -4.75 -10.64 -6.23
C PHE A 35 -5.61 -9.63 -6.97
N ARG A 36 -5.61 -8.36 -6.54
CA ARG A 36 -6.30 -7.29 -7.24
C ARG A 36 -5.40 -6.70 -8.32
N LEU A 37 -5.90 -6.59 -9.54
CA LEU A 37 -5.23 -5.83 -10.59
C LEU A 37 -5.30 -4.34 -10.27
N SER A 38 -4.25 -3.60 -10.60
CA SER A 38 -4.24 -2.15 -10.49
C SER A 38 -4.77 -1.52 -11.78
N ASP A 39 -5.64 -0.52 -11.67
CA ASP A 39 -6.18 0.20 -12.82
C ASP A 39 -5.19 1.23 -13.35
N ASP A 40 -4.28 1.67 -12.50
CA ASP A 40 -3.35 2.76 -12.72
C ASP A 40 -1.93 2.42 -12.24
N GLN A 41 -0.96 3.18 -12.72
CA GLN A 41 0.42 3.17 -12.26
C GLN A 41 0.74 4.54 -11.65
N ASP A 42 1.01 4.55 -10.35
CA ASP A 42 1.33 5.75 -9.60
C ASP A 42 2.83 5.95 -9.51
N LEU A 43 3.31 7.11 -9.92
CA LEU A 43 4.69 7.56 -9.82
C LEU A 43 4.76 8.73 -8.84
N PHE A 44 5.40 8.51 -7.71
CA PHE A 44 5.55 9.53 -6.68
C PHE A 44 6.89 10.24 -6.83
N HIS A 45 6.85 11.56 -6.74
CA HIS A 45 8.00 12.46 -6.85
C HIS A 45 8.14 13.27 -5.58
N ARG A 46 9.38 13.63 -5.24
CA ARG A 46 9.63 14.50 -4.08
C ARG A 46 9.01 15.87 -4.31
N ALA A 47 8.56 16.50 -3.23
CA ALA A 47 8.08 17.88 -3.27
C ALA A 47 9.16 18.82 -3.81
N GLY A 48 8.75 19.69 -4.72
CA GLY A 48 9.64 20.63 -5.41
C GLY A 48 10.33 20.09 -6.66
N GLU A 49 10.11 18.81 -7.02
CA GLU A 49 10.53 18.29 -8.32
C GLU A 49 9.61 18.85 -9.43
N ASP A 50 10.18 19.15 -10.58
CA ASP A 50 9.40 19.53 -11.76
C ASP A 50 8.73 18.29 -12.39
N ILE A 51 7.57 17.90 -11.82
CA ILE A 51 6.83 16.71 -12.27
C ILE A 51 6.36 16.82 -13.73
N VAL A 52 6.16 18.03 -14.25
CA VAL A 52 5.77 18.23 -15.66
C VAL A 52 6.93 17.88 -16.58
N SER A 53 8.14 18.33 -16.25
CA SER A 53 9.34 17.96 -17.01
C SER A 53 9.64 16.47 -16.94
N ILE A 54 9.47 15.86 -15.76
CA ILE A 54 9.67 14.41 -15.56
C ILE A 54 8.64 13.62 -16.38
N ALA A 55 7.36 13.96 -16.27
CA ALA A 55 6.30 13.32 -17.04
C ALA A 55 6.52 13.46 -18.54
N THR A 56 7.01 14.62 -19.01
CA THR A 56 7.31 14.85 -20.42
C THR A 56 8.40 13.88 -20.92
N LYS A 57 9.46 13.67 -20.15
CA LYS A 57 10.53 12.71 -20.51
C LYS A 57 10.03 11.26 -20.53
N ASP A 58 9.23 10.89 -19.52
CA ASP A 58 8.62 9.56 -19.46
C ASP A 58 7.68 9.31 -20.65
N VAL A 59 6.88 10.30 -21.01
CA VAL A 59 5.98 10.27 -22.19
C VAL A 59 6.75 10.13 -23.49
N GLU A 60 7.87 10.84 -23.62
CA GLU A 60 8.73 10.72 -24.78
C GLU A 60 9.32 9.30 -24.91
N ALA A 61 9.81 8.71 -23.82
CA ALA A 61 10.29 7.34 -23.80
C ALA A 61 9.20 6.33 -24.18
N LEU A 62 7.97 6.51 -23.66
CA LEU A 62 6.83 5.67 -24.02
C LEU A 62 6.49 5.78 -25.52
N ARG A 63 6.47 6.98 -26.06
CA ARG A 63 6.23 7.19 -27.51
C ARG A 63 7.31 6.57 -28.37
N GLN A 64 8.57 6.67 -27.98
CA GLN A 64 9.69 6.01 -28.65
C GLN A 64 9.59 4.48 -28.63
N ALA A 65 8.98 3.93 -27.56
CA ALA A 65 8.66 2.51 -27.42
C ALA A 65 7.38 2.07 -28.15
N GLY A 66 6.74 2.97 -28.91
CA GLY A 66 5.56 2.68 -29.73
C GLY A 66 4.21 2.80 -29.03
N PHE A 67 4.16 3.42 -27.85
CA PHE A 67 2.89 3.68 -27.15
C PHE A 67 2.27 5.00 -27.62
N ALA A 68 0.95 5.00 -27.79
CA ALA A 68 0.16 6.23 -27.90
C ALA A 68 -0.04 6.80 -26.49
N VAL A 69 0.26 8.10 -26.31
CA VAL A 69 0.13 8.75 -25.00
C VAL A 69 -0.66 10.04 -25.14
N ALA A 70 -1.79 10.11 -24.42
CA ALA A 70 -2.64 11.27 -24.29
C ALA A 70 -2.52 11.85 -22.89
N MET A 71 -1.82 12.99 -22.76
CA MET A 71 -1.67 13.69 -21.50
C MET A 71 -2.94 14.49 -21.18
N SER A 72 -3.38 14.46 -19.94
CA SER A 72 -4.38 15.36 -19.38
C SER A 72 -3.74 16.73 -19.07
N ARG A 73 -4.60 17.75 -18.89
CA ARG A 73 -4.11 19.06 -18.43
C ARG A 73 -3.51 18.90 -17.02
N PRO A 74 -2.25 19.35 -16.80
CA PRO A 74 -1.64 19.28 -15.47
C PRO A 74 -2.42 20.09 -14.44
N PHE A 75 -2.52 19.53 -13.23
CA PHE A 75 -2.94 20.24 -12.02
C PHE A 75 -1.74 20.47 -11.11
N GLU A 76 -1.89 21.31 -10.11
CA GLU A 76 -0.86 21.48 -9.10
C GLU A 76 -0.58 20.13 -8.39
N GLY A 77 0.66 19.69 -8.45
CA GLY A 77 1.09 18.43 -7.84
C GLY A 77 0.64 17.15 -8.55
N LEU A 78 -0.02 17.21 -9.73
CA LEU A 78 -0.52 16.05 -10.45
C LEU A 78 -0.41 16.21 -11.97
N VAL A 79 0.17 15.22 -12.63
CA VAL A 79 0.11 15.03 -14.08
C VAL A 79 -0.46 13.64 -14.37
N GLU A 80 -1.35 13.52 -15.33
CA GLU A 80 -1.95 12.25 -15.73
C GLU A 80 -1.82 12.03 -17.24
N ALA A 81 -1.70 10.77 -17.62
CA ALA A 81 -1.79 10.38 -19.03
C ALA A 81 -2.49 9.03 -19.17
N MET A 82 -3.22 8.90 -20.28
CA MET A 82 -3.68 7.61 -20.78
C MET A 82 -2.64 7.08 -21.77
N VAL A 83 -2.19 5.86 -21.56
CA VAL A 83 -1.22 5.16 -22.40
C VAL A 83 -1.91 3.97 -23.02
N GLY A 84 -1.81 3.82 -24.34
CA GLY A 84 -2.40 2.70 -25.08
C GLY A 84 -1.53 2.25 -26.25
N ARG A 85 -1.79 1.06 -26.78
CA ARG A 85 -1.12 0.54 -27.98
C ARG A 85 -2.08 -0.36 -28.77
N GLY A 86 -2.75 0.22 -29.77
CA GLY A 86 -3.71 -0.51 -30.60
C GLY A 86 -4.76 -1.23 -29.76
N ASP A 87 -4.95 -2.53 -30.02
CA ASP A 87 -5.91 -3.38 -29.30
C ASP A 87 -5.28 -4.11 -28.10
N GLU A 88 -4.01 -3.86 -27.78
CA GLU A 88 -3.31 -4.54 -26.67
C GLU A 88 -3.80 -4.09 -25.29
N GLY A 89 -4.38 -2.89 -25.18
CA GLY A 89 -4.92 -2.35 -23.94
C GLY A 89 -4.61 -0.88 -23.72
N SER A 90 -5.02 -0.41 -22.55
CA SER A 90 -4.70 0.93 -22.07
C SER A 90 -4.57 0.97 -20.55
N THR A 91 -3.73 1.87 -20.06
CA THR A 91 -3.58 2.13 -18.62
C THR A 91 -3.40 3.61 -18.36
N LYS A 92 -3.79 4.04 -17.17
CA LYS A 92 -3.55 5.39 -16.70
C LYS A 92 -2.22 5.46 -15.95
N ILE A 93 -1.45 6.50 -16.18
CA ILE A 93 -0.27 6.84 -15.41
C ILE A 93 -0.51 8.15 -14.69
N GLN A 94 -0.10 8.22 -13.43
CA GLN A 94 -0.17 9.41 -12.60
C GLN A 94 1.21 9.75 -12.06
N TRP A 95 1.70 10.94 -12.38
CA TRP A 95 2.87 11.54 -11.73
C TRP A 95 2.36 12.46 -10.64
N VAL A 96 2.68 12.11 -9.40
CA VAL A 96 2.15 12.78 -8.23
C VAL A 96 3.30 13.39 -7.44
N GLU A 97 3.20 14.68 -7.14
CA GLU A 97 4.02 15.27 -6.11
C GLU A 97 3.57 14.72 -4.76
N ALA A 98 4.27 13.70 -4.29
CA ALA A 98 3.95 13.06 -3.02
C ALA A 98 4.19 14.03 -1.87
N GLY A 99 3.35 13.97 -0.86
CA GLY A 99 3.62 14.63 0.42
C GLY A 99 5.04 14.31 0.86
N SER A 100 5.77 15.34 1.30
CA SER A 100 7.21 15.26 1.57
C SER A 100 7.58 14.29 2.69
N TRP A 101 6.59 13.80 3.46
CA TRP A 101 6.81 13.03 4.67
C TRP A 101 6.73 11.53 4.43
N ALA A 102 7.81 10.84 4.79
CA ALA A 102 7.92 9.38 4.77
C ALA A 102 8.69 8.89 6.00
N PHE A 103 8.44 7.66 6.43
CA PHE A 103 9.20 7.03 7.50
C PHE A 103 10.53 6.50 6.97
N PHE A 104 10.53 5.96 5.76
CA PHE A 104 11.69 5.29 5.18
C PHE A 104 12.04 5.86 3.81
N GLY A 105 13.31 5.76 3.45
CA GLY A 105 13.76 6.03 2.09
C GLY A 105 13.16 5.05 1.08
N PRO A 106 13.15 5.42 -0.20
CA PRO A 106 12.74 4.53 -1.27
C PRO A 106 13.59 3.26 -1.33
N VAL A 107 12.99 2.18 -1.79
CA VAL A 107 13.63 0.87 -1.90
C VAL A 107 13.99 0.57 -3.35
N PRO A 108 15.25 0.20 -3.65
CA PRO A 108 15.60 -0.31 -4.97
C PRO A 108 14.88 -1.64 -5.20
N ASP A 109 14.33 -1.82 -6.39
CA ASP A 109 13.49 -2.97 -6.70
C ASP A 109 13.77 -3.47 -8.12
N PRO A 110 13.97 -4.78 -8.34
CA PRO A 110 14.31 -5.32 -9.65
C PRO A 110 13.18 -5.20 -10.67
N GLU A 111 11.93 -5.08 -10.24
CA GLU A 111 10.76 -4.97 -11.11
C GLU A 111 10.37 -3.51 -11.36
N PHE A 112 10.40 -2.67 -10.32
CA PHE A 112 9.99 -1.27 -10.36
C PHE A 112 11.17 -0.29 -10.53
N GLY A 113 12.42 -0.76 -10.49
CA GLY A 113 13.61 0.10 -10.38
C GLY A 113 13.71 0.72 -8.99
N TRP A 114 12.79 1.63 -8.67
CA TRP A 114 12.64 2.23 -7.34
C TRP A 114 11.17 2.29 -6.95
N ARG A 115 10.87 1.94 -5.71
CA ARG A 115 9.51 1.99 -5.17
C ARG A 115 9.45 2.52 -3.75
N LEU A 116 8.26 2.87 -3.33
CA LEU A 116 8.01 3.26 -1.95
C LEU A 116 8.17 2.05 -1.01
N HIS A 117 8.65 2.30 0.20
CA HIS A 117 8.74 1.29 1.26
C HIS A 117 7.34 0.79 1.64
N MET A 118 7.19 -0.53 1.90
CA MET A 118 5.87 -1.13 2.14
C MET A 118 5.14 -0.59 3.37
N ALA A 119 5.88 -0.22 4.42
CA ALA A 119 5.26 0.44 5.58
C ALA A 119 4.69 1.82 5.21
N ASP A 120 5.41 2.61 4.41
CA ASP A 120 4.92 3.89 3.91
C ASP A 120 3.70 3.74 3.00
N LEU A 121 3.68 2.73 2.14
CA LEU A 121 2.52 2.38 1.32
C LEU A 121 1.31 2.02 2.19
N SER A 122 1.52 1.23 3.24
CA SER A 122 0.46 0.82 4.17
C SER A 122 -0.15 2.03 4.89
N VAL A 123 0.68 2.95 5.35
CA VAL A 123 0.22 4.19 5.97
C VAL A 123 -0.55 5.08 4.97
N ASN A 124 -0.04 5.21 3.73
CA ASN A 124 -0.74 5.97 2.68
C ASN A 124 -2.11 5.38 2.36
N LYS A 125 -2.26 4.05 2.39
CA LYS A 125 -3.56 3.39 2.18
C LYS A 125 -4.52 3.60 3.34
N ALA A 126 -4.04 3.62 4.57
CA ALA A 126 -4.88 4.00 5.72
C ALA A 126 -5.39 5.45 5.61
N LEU A 127 -4.52 6.39 5.23
CA LEU A 127 -4.89 7.79 4.97
C LEU A 127 -5.90 7.90 3.81
N ALA A 128 -5.70 7.18 2.72
CA ALA A 128 -6.62 7.17 1.57
C ALA A 128 -8.00 6.67 1.97
N ALA A 129 -8.10 5.57 2.72
CA ALA A 129 -9.35 5.01 3.20
C ALA A 129 -10.09 5.97 4.16
N GLY A 130 -9.35 6.75 4.97
CA GLY A 130 -9.93 7.81 5.80
C GLY A 130 -10.38 9.03 5.01
N GLY A 131 -9.64 9.40 3.97
CA GLY A 131 -9.92 10.59 3.15
C GLY A 131 -11.08 10.42 2.16
N ARG A 132 -11.34 9.20 1.71
CA ARG A 132 -12.35 8.89 0.68
C ARG A 132 -12.99 7.52 0.89
N LYS A 133 -14.22 7.35 0.41
CA LYS A 133 -14.91 6.05 0.44
C LYS A 133 -14.74 5.37 -0.93
N GLN A 134 -13.72 4.54 -1.09
CA GLN A 134 -13.50 3.71 -2.28
C GLN A 134 -13.29 2.25 -1.89
N VAL A 135 -14.00 1.35 -2.54
CA VAL A 135 -13.97 -0.09 -2.27
C VAL A 135 -12.55 -0.64 -2.34
N ARG A 136 -11.78 -0.22 -3.34
CA ARG A 136 -10.39 -0.66 -3.53
C ARG A 136 -9.48 -0.35 -2.33
N ASP A 137 -9.71 0.77 -1.63
CA ASP A 137 -8.90 1.12 -0.47
C ASP A 137 -9.13 0.12 0.68
N TYR A 138 -10.35 -0.39 0.85
CA TYR A 138 -10.67 -1.39 1.87
C TYR A 138 -10.15 -2.79 1.53
N VAL A 139 -10.16 -3.17 0.25
CA VAL A 139 -9.48 -4.38 -0.22
C VAL A 139 -7.97 -4.28 0.02
N ASP A 140 -7.39 -3.09 -0.18
CA ASP A 140 -5.99 -2.83 0.12
C ASP A 140 -5.71 -2.90 1.64
N LEU A 141 -6.58 -2.35 2.51
CA LEU A 141 -6.46 -2.49 3.98
C LEU A 141 -6.57 -3.93 4.45
N TRP A 142 -7.47 -4.71 3.86
CA TRP A 142 -7.61 -6.13 4.11
C TRP A 142 -6.32 -6.90 3.77
N LEU A 143 -5.72 -6.61 2.59
CA LEU A 143 -4.44 -7.18 2.19
C LEU A 143 -3.30 -6.79 3.16
N ILE A 144 -3.22 -5.50 3.50
CA ILE A 144 -2.21 -4.98 4.42
C ILE A 144 -2.27 -5.69 5.76
N HIS A 145 -3.46 -5.76 6.37
CA HIS A 145 -3.63 -6.40 7.67
C HIS A 145 -3.24 -7.87 7.67
N ARG A 146 -3.57 -8.59 6.61
CA ARG A 146 -3.31 -10.04 6.52
C ARG A 146 -1.87 -10.39 6.16
N ASN A 147 -1.21 -9.57 5.33
CA ASN A 147 0.00 -10.00 4.63
C ASN A 147 1.21 -9.08 4.81
N ILE A 148 1.03 -7.86 5.31
CA ILE A 148 2.11 -6.87 5.37
C ILE A 148 2.39 -6.45 6.80
N MET A 149 1.41 -5.83 7.45
CA MET A 149 1.54 -5.36 8.83
C MET A 149 0.15 -5.19 9.47
N PRO A 150 0.03 -5.31 10.79
CA PRO A 150 -1.24 -5.07 11.47
C PRO A 150 -1.78 -3.68 11.16
N LEU A 151 -3.08 -3.59 10.86
CA LEU A 151 -3.71 -2.32 10.47
C LEU A 151 -3.60 -1.24 11.55
N TRP A 152 -3.60 -1.64 12.83
CA TRP A 152 -3.43 -0.70 13.93
C TRP A 152 -2.15 0.12 13.80
N LEU A 153 -1.04 -0.49 13.32
CA LEU A 153 0.25 0.18 13.20
C LEU A 153 0.24 1.21 12.06
N ALA A 154 -0.40 0.89 10.93
CA ALA A 154 -0.57 1.82 9.82
C ALA A 154 -1.43 3.04 10.23
N VAL A 155 -2.53 2.82 10.95
CA VAL A 155 -3.40 3.89 11.46
C VAL A 155 -2.72 4.70 12.56
N TRP A 156 -1.95 4.05 13.44
CA TRP A 156 -1.17 4.71 14.50
C TRP A 156 -0.10 5.64 13.94
N ALA A 157 0.56 5.23 12.86
CA ALA A 157 1.64 5.99 12.22
C ALA A 157 1.13 7.14 11.33
N ALA A 158 -0.13 7.09 10.88
CA ALA A 158 -0.69 8.02 9.90
C ALA A 158 -0.53 9.52 10.26
N PRO A 159 -0.73 9.97 11.52
CA PRO A 159 -0.50 11.36 11.89
C PRO A 159 0.92 11.89 11.64
N GLY A 160 1.91 11.01 11.58
CA GLY A 160 3.28 11.39 11.22
C GLY A 160 3.43 11.86 9.77
N LYS A 161 2.49 11.48 8.90
CA LYS A 161 2.47 11.89 7.48
C LYS A 161 1.43 12.97 7.20
N ASP A 162 0.35 13.00 7.97
CA ASP A 162 -0.73 13.98 7.84
C ASP A 162 -1.28 14.33 9.24
N GLU A 163 -0.85 15.47 9.76
CA GLU A 163 -1.20 15.99 11.09
C GLU A 163 -2.68 16.37 11.25
N SER A 164 -3.45 16.39 10.16
CA SER A 164 -4.90 16.63 10.22
C SER A 164 -5.66 15.47 10.89
N TRP A 165 -5.02 14.32 11.03
CA TRP A 165 -5.56 13.13 11.65
C TRP A 165 -4.94 12.86 13.03
N SER A 166 -5.75 12.34 13.94
CA SER A 166 -5.26 11.55 15.07
C SER A 166 -5.47 10.06 14.76
N PRO A 167 -4.76 9.13 15.44
CA PRO A 167 -4.99 7.70 15.24
C PRO A 167 -6.46 7.33 15.42
N LEU A 168 -7.12 7.88 16.45
CA LEU A 168 -8.52 7.58 16.76
C LEU A 168 -9.47 8.17 15.71
N SER A 169 -9.29 9.43 15.29
CA SER A 169 -10.16 10.04 14.28
C SER A 169 -10.08 9.34 12.93
N LEU A 170 -8.88 8.90 12.54
CA LEU A 170 -8.69 8.11 11.32
C LEU A 170 -9.36 6.74 11.42
N LEU A 171 -9.15 6.05 12.56
CA LEU A 171 -9.78 4.76 12.84
C LEU A 171 -11.32 4.86 12.75
N GLU A 172 -11.91 5.85 13.42
CA GLU A 172 -13.36 6.05 13.42
C GLU A 172 -13.89 6.38 12.02
N ARG A 173 -13.13 7.17 11.25
CA ARG A 173 -13.51 7.49 9.88
C ARG A 173 -13.49 6.26 8.98
N ILE A 174 -12.46 5.41 9.05
CA ILE A 174 -12.38 4.15 8.31
C ILE A 174 -13.54 3.23 8.75
N ALA A 175 -13.79 3.09 10.04
CA ALA A 175 -14.88 2.26 10.56
C ALA A 175 -16.26 2.70 10.06
N ALA A 176 -16.53 3.99 10.06
CA ALA A 176 -17.80 4.57 9.61
C ALA A 176 -18.08 4.34 8.11
N THR A 177 -17.05 4.15 7.30
CA THR A 177 -17.17 3.97 5.84
C THR A 177 -16.94 2.52 5.38
N ASN A 178 -16.65 1.59 6.30
CA ASN A 178 -16.46 0.15 6.00
C ASN A 178 -17.81 -0.56 5.80
N SER A 179 -18.47 -0.25 4.70
CA SER A 179 -19.75 -0.86 4.34
C SER A 179 -19.89 -0.93 2.82
N PHE A 180 -19.78 -2.13 2.27
CA PHE A 180 -19.86 -2.42 0.83
C PHE A 180 -20.71 -3.66 0.59
N ARG A 181 -21.45 -3.64 -0.53
CA ARG A 181 -22.15 -4.81 -1.06
C ARG A 181 -21.19 -5.61 -1.93
N GLN A 182 -21.51 -6.87 -2.18
CA GLN A 182 -20.72 -7.68 -3.13
C GLN A 182 -20.65 -7.03 -4.51
N GLN A 183 -21.77 -6.48 -4.98
CA GLN A 183 -21.85 -5.79 -6.25
C GLN A 183 -20.83 -4.62 -6.34
N ASP A 184 -20.62 -3.88 -5.24
CA ASP A 184 -19.67 -2.76 -5.22
C ASP A 184 -18.21 -3.25 -5.41
N ILE A 185 -17.90 -4.46 -4.92
CA ILE A 185 -16.60 -5.11 -5.17
C ILE A 185 -16.51 -5.62 -6.61
N ASP A 186 -17.52 -6.33 -7.08
CA ASP A 186 -17.52 -6.95 -8.41
C ASP A 186 -17.43 -5.91 -9.53
N GLU A 187 -18.00 -4.71 -9.33
CA GLU A 187 -17.92 -3.59 -10.27
C GLU A 187 -16.60 -2.82 -10.21
N ALA A 188 -15.99 -2.72 -9.02
CA ALA A 188 -14.81 -1.87 -8.81
C ALA A 188 -13.48 -2.62 -8.84
N ILE A 189 -13.48 -3.93 -8.73
CA ILE A 189 -12.28 -4.74 -8.52
C ILE A 189 -12.15 -5.84 -9.57
N VAL A 190 -11.08 -5.77 -10.35
CA VAL A 190 -10.62 -6.91 -11.15
C VAL A 190 -9.63 -7.72 -10.32
N SER A 191 -9.87 -9.01 -10.14
CA SER A 191 -9.06 -9.85 -9.26
C SER A 191 -8.84 -11.23 -9.86
N THR A 192 -7.70 -11.85 -9.50
CA THR A 192 -7.37 -13.25 -9.87
C THR A 192 -8.03 -14.27 -8.96
N ILE A 193 -8.64 -13.83 -7.86
CA ILE A 193 -9.43 -14.68 -6.94
C ILE A 193 -10.77 -14.01 -6.65
N ALA A 194 -11.74 -14.77 -6.19
CA ALA A 194 -12.99 -14.20 -5.69
C ALA A 194 -12.74 -13.44 -4.37
N ILE A 195 -13.20 -12.20 -4.30
CA ILE A 195 -13.10 -11.35 -3.10
C ILE A 195 -14.50 -11.21 -2.50
N SER A 196 -14.67 -11.62 -1.26
CA SER A 196 -15.94 -11.50 -0.53
C SER A 196 -16.04 -10.16 0.19
N ALA A 197 -17.09 -9.38 -0.09
CA ALA A 197 -17.38 -8.14 0.63
C ALA A 197 -17.57 -8.38 2.13
N ALA A 198 -18.18 -9.51 2.50
CA ALA A 198 -18.37 -9.90 3.90
C ALA A 198 -17.04 -10.18 4.59
N GLU A 199 -16.12 -10.88 3.92
CA GLU A 199 -14.78 -11.18 4.46
C GLU A 199 -13.94 -9.92 4.60
N VAL A 200 -13.87 -9.08 3.56
CA VAL A 200 -13.16 -7.79 3.62
C VAL A 200 -13.72 -6.93 4.76
N GLY A 201 -15.05 -6.73 4.79
CA GLY A 201 -15.69 -5.90 5.80
C GLY A 201 -15.51 -6.42 7.23
N SER A 202 -15.61 -7.73 7.45
CA SER A 202 -15.43 -8.33 8.78
C SER A 202 -13.97 -8.29 9.23
N THR A 203 -13.02 -8.59 8.37
CA THR A 203 -11.60 -8.55 8.69
C THR A 203 -11.14 -7.12 9.02
N VAL A 204 -11.53 -6.14 8.20
CA VAL A 204 -11.19 -4.74 8.48
C VAL A 204 -11.84 -4.27 9.80
N ARG A 205 -13.08 -4.65 10.06
CA ARG A 205 -13.74 -4.32 11.34
C ARG A 205 -12.98 -4.91 12.53
N TYR A 206 -12.66 -6.21 12.47
CA TYR A 206 -11.86 -6.87 13.50
C TYR A 206 -10.51 -6.16 13.73
N ALA A 207 -9.79 -5.82 12.65
CA ALA A 207 -8.53 -5.11 12.73
C ALA A 207 -8.65 -3.70 13.34
N LEU A 208 -9.78 -3.02 13.13
CA LEU A 208 -10.06 -1.71 13.73
C LEU A 208 -10.43 -1.83 15.22
N ASP A 209 -11.13 -2.91 15.62
CA ASP A 209 -11.41 -3.19 17.03
C ASP A 209 -10.12 -3.55 17.78
N GLU A 210 -9.24 -4.35 17.18
CA GLU A 210 -7.88 -4.59 17.68
C GLU A 210 -7.10 -3.28 17.82
N ALA A 211 -7.14 -2.42 16.80
CA ALA A 211 -6.47 -1.13 16.82
C ALA A 211 -6.95 -0.25 17.99
N ARG A 212 -8.24 -0.23 18.28
CA ARG A 212 -8.80 0.52 19.41
C ARG A 212 -8.22 0.04 20.74
N ALA A 213 -8.18 -1.28 20.97
CA ALA A 213 -7.62 -1.86 22.16
C ALA A 213 -6.11 -1.60 22.31
N VAL A 214 -5.38 -1.58 21.19
CA VAL A 214 -3.95 -1.23 21.18
C VAL A 214 -3.74 0.25 21.52
N PHE A 215 -4.57 1.15 20.98
CA PHE A 215 -4.43 2.59 21.21
C PHE A 215 -4.67 2.98 22.68
N GLU A 216 -5.52 2.25 23.41
CA GLU A 216 -5.71 2.44 24.84
C GLU A 216 -4.45 2.10 25.66
N ARG A 217 -3.59 1.23 25.14
CA ARG A 217 -2.36 0.79 25.81
C ARG A 217 -1.14 1.63 25.44
N LEU A 218 -1.07 2.13 24.21
CA LEU A 218 0.10 2.85 23.71
C LEU A 218 0.14 4.29 24.22
N PRO A 219 1.30 4.77 24.71
CA PRO A 219 1.46 6.16 25.11
C PRO A 219 1.25 7.12 23.93
N GLY A 220 0.39 8.13 24.10
CA GLY A 220 0.04 9.09 23.05
C GLY A 220 1.24 9.82 22.43
N ARG A 221 2.37 9.97 23.17
CA ARG A 221 3.63 10.53 22.64
C ARG A 221 4.23 9.74 21.47
N HIS A 222 3.79 8.52 21.24
CA HIS A 222 4.22 7.67 20.14
C HIS A 222 3.25 7.68 18.94
N ALA A 223 2.14 8.40 19.04
CA ALA A 223 1.26 8.60 17.89
C ALA A 223 2.02 9.26 16.73
N GLY A 224 1.76 8.79 15.52
CA GLY A 224 2.49 9.26 14.33
C GLY A 224 3.89 8.67 14.14
N LYS A 225 4.24 7.61 14.88
CA LYS A 225 5.58 6.97 14.83
C LYS A 225 5.50 5.50 14.48
N LEU A 226 6.58 4.97 13.92
CA LEU A 226 6.83 3.54 13.72
C LEU A 226 7.92 3.06 14.69
N PHE A 227 8.05 1.74 14.79
CA PHE A 227 9.00 1.10 15.69
C PHE A 227 9.85 0.11 14.90
N LEU A 228 11.16 0.10 15.14
CA LEU A 228 12.11 -0.82 14.53
C LEU A 228 12.86 -1.62 15.59
N ASP A 229 13.24 -2.83 15.23
CA ASP A 229 14.22 -3.60 15.96
C ASP A 229 15.67 -3.25 15.54
N GLU A 230 16.65 -3.87 16.18
CA GLU A 230 18.08 -3.67 15.89
C GLU A 230 18.47 -4.04 14.45
N ALA A 231 17.73 -4.94 13.83
CA ALA A 231 17.95 -5.36 12.43
C ALA A 231 17.24 -4.43 11.42
N GLY A 232 16.55 -3.36 11.89
CA GLY A 232 15.77 -2.44 11.07
C GLY A 232 14.42 -2.98 10.63
N GLY A 233 13.95 -4.09 11.22
CA GLY A 233 12.61 -4.63 10.95
C GLY A 233 11.52 -3.87 11.70
N VAL A 234 10.36 -3.70 11.06
CA VAL A 234 9.21 -3.04 11.68
C VAL A 234 8.63 -3.91 12.80
N VAL A 235 8.51 -3.34 14.01
CA VAL A 235 8.00 -4.01 15.20
C VAL A 235 6.53 -3.68 15.38
N SER A 236 5.69 -4.72 15.50
CA SER A 236 4.26 -4.63 15.77
C SER A 236 3.86 -5.33 17.10
N ASP A 237 4.81 -5.88 17.83
CA ASP A 237 4.57 -6.46 19.16
C ASP A 237 4.37 -5.33 20.18
N VAL A 238 3.14 -5.17 20.66
CA VAL A 238 2.74 -4.10 21.59
C VAL A 238 3.45 -4.22 22.93
N ASP A 239 3.63 -5.43 23.43
CA ASP A 239 4.29 -5.64 24.73
C ASP A 239 5.77 -5.30 24.67
N ARG A 240 6.43 -5.63 23.56
CA ARG A 240 7.79 -5.22 23.27
C ARG A 240 7.92 -3.70 23.15
N ILE A 241 6.97 -3.04 22.48
CA ILE A 241 6.94 -1.57 22.33
C ILE A 241 6.77 -0.91 23.72
N LEU A 242 5.89 -1.44 24.56
CA LEU A 242 5.65 -0.92 25.92
C LEU A 242 6.81 -1.15 26.85
N ALA A 243 7.47 -2.32 26.76
CA ALA A 243 8.67 -2.61 27.54
C ALA A 243 9.82 -1.68 27.19
N GLY A 244 9.89 -1.20 25.96
CA GLY A 244 11.00 -0.38 25.47
C GLY A 244 12.32 -1.14 25.56
N GLY A 245 13.41 -0.42 25.79
CA GLY A 245 14.72 -1.00 26.04
C GLY A 245 15.70 -0.91 24.87
N ALA A 246 16.92 -1.41 25.08
CA ALA A 246 17.94 -1.50 24.06
C ALA A 246 17.44 -2.34 22.89
N GLY A 247 17.53 -1.81 21.66
CA GLY A 247 17.13 -2.52 20.46
C GLY A 247 15.73 -2.19 19.92
N LEU A 248 14.98 -1.30 20.59
CA LEU A 248 13.78 -0.71 20.01
C LEU A 248 14.07 0.73 19.60
N GLN A 249 13.96 1.02 18.29
CA GLN A 249 14.09 2.36 17.76
C GLN A 249 12.71 2.93 17.43
N VAL A 250 12.47 4.17 17.83
CA VAL A 250 11.26 4.92 17.45
C VAL A 250 11.58 5.78 16.24
N VAL A 251 10.80 5.63 15.17
CA VAL A 251 11.01 6.34 13.90
C VAL A 251 9.89 7.34 13.68
N GLU A 252 10.27 8.58 13.44
CA GLU A 252 9.37 9.66 13.04
C GLU A 252 9.42 9.83 11.52
N ALA A 253 8.28 10.22 10.94
CA ALA A 253 8.28 10.60 9.54
C ALA A 253 9.14 11.87 9.34
N SER A 254 9.83 11.93 8.24
CA SER A 254 10.68 13.05 7.87
C SER A 254 10.62 13.31 6.37
N ARG A 255 11.13 14.45 5.92
CA ARG A 255 11.19 14.76 4.48
C ARG A 255 12.11 13.75 3.77
N GLY A 256 11.53 12.96 2.86
CA GLY A 256 12.25 11.95 2.09
C GLY A 256 12.59 10.66 2.85
N GLY A 257 12.13 10.50 4.09
CA GLY A 257 12.35 9.33 4.92
C GLY A 257 13.73 9.25 5.58
N ALA A 258 13.89 8.29 6.50
CA ALA A 258 15.16 8.03 7.17
C ALA A 258 16.18 7.35 6.23
N TRP A 259 17.43 7.75 6.33
CA TRP A 259 18.55 7.13 5.62
C TRP A 259 19.65 6.69 6.60
N PRO A 260 20.23 5.51 6.45
CA PRO A 260 19.85 4.49 5.45
C PRO A 260 18.42 4.01 5.70
N SER A 261 17.73 3.57 4.63
CA SER A 261 16.40 3.01 4.76
C SER A 261 16.44 1.78 5.67
N SER A 262 15.39 1.58 6.45
CA SER A 262 15.26 0.33 7.20
C SER A 262 15.10 -0.86 6.24
N ARG A 263 15.28 -2.06 6.78
CA ARG A 263 14.93 -3.29 6.05
C ARG A 263 13.46 -3.23 5.67
N ASP A 264 13.16 -3.36 4.39
CA ASP A 264 11.80 -3.43 3.91
C ASP A 264 11.09 -4.66 4.49
N ILE A 265 9.76 -4.62 4.50
CA ILE A 265 8.94 -5.77 4.91
C ILE A 265 9.18 -6.87 3.87
N ASP A 266 9.83 -7.95 4.30
CA ASP A 266 10.29 -9.01 3.41
C ASP A 266 9.11 -9.90 3.01
N HIS A 267 8.90 -10.05 1.71
CA HIS A 267 7.84 -10.89 1.15
C HIS A 267 8.01 -12.38 1.46
N VAL A 268 9.20 -12.83 1.82
CA VAL A 268 9.43 -14.20 2.30
C VAL A 268 8.70 -14.45 3.63
N LEU A 269 8.56 -13.42 4.48
CA LEU A 269 7.71 -13.48 5.67
C LEU A 269 6.23 -13.56 5.31
N VAL A 270 5.79 -12.85 4.27
CA VAL A 270 4.41 -12.88 3.76
C VAL A 270 4.06 -14.26 3.20
N GLU A 271 4.94 -14.89 2.42
CA GLU A 271 4.72 -16.25 1.93
C GLU A 271 4.66 -17.28 3.08
N ARG A 272 5.48 -17.13 4.13
CA ARG A 272 5.41 -17.99 5.32
C ARG A 272 4.13 -17.79 6.10
N VAL A 273 3.64 -16.56 6.19
CA VAL A 273 2.36 -16.23 6.84
C VAL A 273 1.19 -16.78 6.02
N ILE A 274 1.16 -16.57 4.70
CA ILE A 274 0.15 -17.16 3.81
C ILE A 274 0.17 -18.69 3.88
N ALA A 275 1.35 -19.31 3.89
CA ALA A 275 1.49 -20.77 4.01
C ALA A 275 1.04 -21.30 5.39
N ALA A 276 1.20 -20.53 6.45
CA ALA A 276 0.72 -20.88 7.79
C ALA A 276 -0.81 -20.80 7.88
N PHE A 277 -1.42 -19.69 7.43
CA PHE A 277 -2.86 -19.51 7.41
C PHE A 277 -3.57 -20.44 6.41
N GLY A 278 -2.95 -20.74 5.26
CA GLY A 278 -3.48 -21.72 4.31
C GLY A 278 -3.50 -23.17 4.84
N ARG A 279 -2.73 -23.49 5.89
CA ARG A 279 -2.80 -24.77 6.60
C ARG A 279 -3.86 -24.80 7.68
N GLU A 280 -4.10 -23.70 8.39
CA GLU A 280 -5.16 -23.61 9.40
C GLU A 280 -6.56 -23.65 8.75
N GLY A 281 -6.75 -22.97 7.63
CA GLY A 281 -8.02 -23.02 6.87
C GLY A 281 -8.35 -24.41 6.31
N ARG A 282 -7.35 -25.25 6.02
CA ARG A 282 -7.56 -26.65 5.58
C ARG A 282 -7.86 -27.61 6.73
N ASN A 283 -7.41 -27.32 7.92
CA ASN A 283 -7.72 -28.14 9.09
C ASN A 283 -9.10 -27.84 9.69
N ALA A 284 -9.68 -26.67 9.40
CA ALA A 284 -11.02 -26.31 9.85
C ALA A 284 -12.14 -26.90 8.97
N THR A 285 -11.84 -27.37 7.74
CA THR A 285 -12.81 -27.99 6.84
C THR A 285 -12.75 -29.52 6.77
N GLY A 286 -11.85 -30.15 7.55
CA GLY A 286 -11.62 -31.59 7.55
C GLY A 286 -12.24 -32.32 8.74
N GLY A 287 -13.55 -32.26 8.93
CA GLY A 287 -14.17 -32.98 10.01
C GLY A 287 -15.69 -32.97 10.01
N GLN A 288 -16.30 -33.62 9.01
CA GLN A 288 -17.55 -34.35 9.18
C GLN A 288 -17.80 -35.21 7.94
N ASP A 289 -17.44 -36.46 8.06
CA ASP A 289 -17.94 -37.55 7.21
C ASP A 289 -19.32 -37.98 7.75
N PRO A 290 -20.43 -37.82 7.04
CA PRO A 290 -21.68 -38.45 7.38
C PRO A 290 -21.86 -39.71 6.54
N GLY A 291 -21.13 -40.77 6.90
CA GLY A 291 -21.25 -42.04 6.22
C GLY A 291 -21.23 -43.22 7.17
N ALA A 292 -22.34 -43.49 7.85
CA ALA A 292 -22.67 -44.85 8.30
C ALA A 292 -24.07 -44.86 8.93
N ARG A 293 -25.09 -45.11 8.10
CA ARG A 293 -26.11 -46.18 8.28
C ARG A 293 -27.19 -46.04 7.24
#